data_062827cbab7ab8e77bb083274fcf94b8
#
_entry.id   062827cbab7ab8e77bb083274fcf94b8
#
_cell.length_a   1.000
_cell.length_b   1.000
_cell.length_c   1.000
_cell.angle_alpha   90.00
_cell.angle_beta   90.00
_cell.angle_gamma   90.00
#
_symmetry.space_group_name_H-M   'P 1'
#
loop_
_entity.id
_entity.type
_entity.pdbx_description
1 polymer ?
#
loop_
_entity_poly.entity_id
_entity_poly.type
_entity_poly.pdbx_seq_one_letter_code
_entity_poly.pdbx_strand_id
1 'polypeptide(L)'
;MSPSALSSVRRGGTASLPGGRHVVWTVASGTKGRRWRSVTSHGDGRMEASLLVETAPDGRLLKLELTTGEGLLTLHPDGDPVRLHGNVVRASGIDHVSLPWSGGHILLAGASPVTAAIAVQGAAARIGVGEGANLPAVDVGIDLRPRPATWHVAHTAEHRWRLLAADGAASLLLETDADGLPTAPDGTAWPLEHEAAR
;
A
#
# COMPACT_ATOMS: atom_id res chain seq x y z
N MET A 1 -35.07 -10.44 9.15
CA MET A 1 -33.63 -10.64 9.41
C MET A 1 -32.99 -9.26 9.45
N SER A 2 -32.64 -8.75 10.64
CA SER A 2 -31.93 -7.46 10.75
C SER A 2 -30.52 -7.60 10.21
N PRO A 3 -30.05 -6.67 9.37
CA PRO A 3 -28.67 -6.69 8.93
C PRO A 3 -27.78 -6.51 10.15
N SER A 4 -26.94 -7.49 10.43
CA SER A 4 -25.90 -7.39 11.45
C SER A 4 -25.08 -6.13 11.16
N ALA A 5 -25.11 -5.17 12.06
CA ALA A 5 -24.28 -3.98 11.97
C ALA A 5 -22.82 -4.45 11.95
N LEU A 6 -22.19 -4.40 10.79
CA LEU A 6 -20.76 -4.63 10.66
C LEU A 6 -20.06 -3.56 11.49
N SER A 7 -19.61 -3.94 12.68
CA SER A 7 -18.85 -3.05 13.55
C SER A 7 -17.58 -2.62 12.79
N SER A 8 -17.28 -1.32 12.80
CA SER A 8 -16.02 -0.83 12.26
C SER A 8 -14.88 -1.43 13.09
N VAL A 9 -14.04 -2.21 12.45
CA VAL A 9 -12.85 -2.81 13.08
C VAL A 9 -11.67 -1.88 12.83
N ARG A 10 -10.97 -1.51 13.89
CA ARG A 10 -9.69 -0.81 13.82
C ARG A 10 -8.58 -1.74 14.25
N ARG A 11 -7.50 -1.75 13.49
CA ARG A 11 -6.28 -2.49 13.77
C ARG A 11 -5.07 -1.61 13.50
N GLY A 12 -3.95 -1.93 14.09
CA GLY A 12 -2.70 -1.23 13.84
C GLY A 12 -1.51 -2.14 14.10
N GLY A 13 -0.35 -1.67 13.74
CA GLY A 13 0.91 -2.36 13.94
C GLY A 13 2.10 -1.44 13.78
N THR A 14 3.24 -1.95 14.17
CA THR A 14 4.55 -1.31 13.99
C THR A 14 5.49 -2.25 13.28
N ALA A 15 6.45 -1.71 12.54
CA ALA A 15 7.50 -2.50 11.93
C ALA A 15 8.82 -1.73 11.92
N SER A 16 9.93 -2.47 12.08
CA SER A 16 11.25 -1.97 11.78
C SER A 16 11.55 -2.20 10.30
N LEU A 17 12.06 -1.19 9.63
CA LEU A 17 12.44 -1.22 8.23
C LEU A 17 13.97 -1.14 8.09
N PRO A 18 14.54 -1.58 6.96
CA PRO A 18 15.96 -1.43 6.69
C PRO A 18 16.43 0.03 6.82
N GLY A 19 17.67 0.22 7.28
CA GLY A 19 18.25 1.55 7.48
C GLY A 19 17.81 2.26 8.77
N GLY A 20 17.36 1.51 9.79
CA GLY A 20 16.96 2.06 11.08
C GLY A 20 15.67 2.88 11.04
N ARG A 21 14.84 2.64 10.04
CA ARG A 21 13.52 3.28 9.92
C ARG A 21 12.48 2.48 10.68
N HIS A 22 11.42 3.17 11.08
CA HIS A 22 10.26 2.57 11.73
C HIS A 22 9.00 3.01 11.03
N VAL A 23 8.03 2.12 10.93
CA VAL A 23 6.68 2.43 10.45
C VAL A 23 5.66 2.08 11.52
N VAL A 24 4.72 2.98 11.71
CA VAL A 24 3.49 2.74 12.49
C VAL A 24 2.34 2.84 11.52
N TRP A 25 1.42 1.88 11.55
CA TRP A 25 0.26 1.90 10.68
C TRP A 25 -1.03 1.56 11.42
N THR A 26 -2.14 2.05 10.88
CA THR A 26 -3.49 1.72 11.32
C THR A 26 -4.39 1.49 10.12
N VAL A 27 -5.39 0.65 10.30
CA VAL A 27 -6.47 0.44 9.34
C VAL A 27 -7.82 0.49 10.05
N ALA A 28 -8.77 1.18 9.44
CA ALA A 28 -10.17 1.13 9.80
C ALA A 28 -10.94 0.45 8.66
N SER A 29 -11.65 -0.63 8.97
CA SER A 29 -12.49 -1.38 8.03
C SER A 29 -13.96 -1.13 8.31
N GLY A 30 -14.77 -0.98 7.27
CA GLY A 30 -16.20 -0.77 7.37
C GLY A 30 -16.92 -1.09 6.07
N THR A 31 -18.22 -0.83 6.01
CA THR A 31 -19.06 -1.12 4.83
C THR A 31 -18.65 -0.39 3.56
N LYS A 32 -17.96 0.75 3.70
CA LYS A 32 -17.48 1.57 2.56
C LYS A 32 -16.08 1.17 2.08
N GLY A 33 -15.44 0.19 2.72
CA GLY A 33 -14.08 -0.24 2.41
C GLY A 33 -13.12 -0.04 3.57
N ARG A 34 -11.84 0.19 3.25
CA ARG A 34 -10.78 0.33 4.24
C ARG A 34 -10.09 1.68 4.10
N ARG A 35 -9.71 2.24 5.24
CA ARG A 35 -8.88 3.43 5.33
C ARG A 35 -7.62 3.11 6.10
N TRP A 36 -6.50 3.16 5.40
CA TRP A 36 -5.17 2.87 5.90
C TRP A 36 -4.42 4.17 6.18
N ARG A 37 -3.65 4.18 7.24
CA ARG A 37 -2.71 5.25 7.54
C ARG A 37 -1.40 4.64 7.96
N SER A 38 -0.29 5.23 7.54
CA SER A 38 1.02 4.89 8.09
C SER A 38 1.91 6.12 8.18
N VAL A 39 2.81 6.10 9.14
CA VAL A 39 3.88 7.07 9.29
C VAL A 39 5.18 6.32 9.35
N THR A 40 6.09 6.67 8.46
CA THR A 40 7.47 6.17 8.48
C THR A 40 8.37 7.26 9.04
N SER A 41 9.23 6.88 9.98
CA SER A 41 10.20 7.77 10.61
C SER A 41 11.59 7.14 10.63
N HIS A 42 12.62 7.99 10.72
CA HIS A 42 13.98 7.60 11.01
C HIS A 42 14.14 7.25 12.50
N GLY A 43 15.22 6.57 12.86
CA GLY A 43 15.53 6.20 14.24
C GLY A 43 15.70 7.40 15.20
N ASP A 44 15.94 8.61 14.66
CA ASP A 44 15.97 9.86 15.41
C ASP A 44 14.56 10.48 15.62
N GLY A 45 13.51 9.80 15.17
CA GLY A 45 12.12 10.25 15.27
C GLY A 45 11.67 11.22 14.16
N ARG A 46 12.57 11.63 13.25
CA ARG A 46 12.20 12.50 12.13
C ARG A 46 11.29 11.76 11.16
N MET A 47 10.14 12.34 10.85
CA MET A 47 9.21 11.78 9.87
C MET A 47 9.84 11.78 8.46
N GLU A 48 9.83 10.62 7.80
CA GLU A 48 10.21 10.46 6.40
C GLU A 48 8.98 10.61 5.50
N ALA A 49 7.89 9.92 5.86
CA ALA A 49 6.66 9.92 5.06
C ALA A 49 5.42 9.69 5.93
N SER A 50 4.31 10.28 5.52
CA SER A 50 2.97 9.98 6.02
C SER A 50 2.08 9.56 4.85
N LEU A 51 1.42 8.42 4.96
CA LEU A 51 0.61 7.82 3.92
C LEU A 51 -0.83 7.65 4.41
N LEU A 52 -1.79 8.02 3.57
CA LEU A 52 -3.19 7.69 3.67
C LEU A 52 -3.61 6.95 2.40
N VAL A 53 -4.25 5.79 2.53
CA VAL A 53 -4.87 5.08 1.40
C VAL A 53 -6.30 4.73 1.74
N GLU A 54 -7.21 4.96 0.80
CA GLU A 54 -8.59 4.50 0.88
C GLU A 54 -8.84 3.49 -0.24
N THR A 55 -9.45 2.37 0.13
CA THR A 55 -9.85 1.32 -0.81
C THR A 55 -11.32 1.01 -0.66
N ALA A 56 -11.97 0.63 -1.76
CA ALA A 56 -13.32 0.10 -1.76
C ALA A 56 -13.36 -1.28 -1.07
N PRO A 57 -14.55 -1.84 -0.77
CA PRO A 57 -14.68 -3.16 -0.15
C PRO A 57 -14.03 -4.29 -0.95
N ASP A 58 -13.96 -4.15 -2.28
CA ASP A 58 -13.30 -5.07 -3.22
C ASP A 58 -11.77 -4.87 -3.32
N GLY A 59 -11.18 -4.00 -2.49
CA GLY A 59 -9.76 -3.68 -2.47
C GLY A 59 -9.31 -2.67 -3.52
N ARG A 60 -10.18 -2.20 -4.40
CA ARG A 60 -9.87 -1.22 -5.43
C ARG A 60 -9.49 0.12 -4.81
N LEU A 61 -8.41 0.73 -5.31
CA LEU A 61 -7.96 2.06 -4.88
C LEU A 61 -9.05 3.11 -5.11
N LEU A 62 -9.33 3.92 -4.10
CA LEU A 62 -10.18 5.10 -4.18
C LEU A 62 -9.35 6.37 -4.09
N LYS A 63 -8.38 6.41 -3.18
CA LYS A 63 -7.56 7.59 -2.95
C LYS A 63 -6.23 7.20 -2.31
N LEU A 64 -5.19 7.93 -2.66
CA LEU A 64 -3.91 7.94 -1.95
C LEU A 64 -3.49 9.38 -1.67
N GLU A 65 -2.98 9.62 -0.47
CA GLU A 65 -2.23 10.82 -0.09
C GLU A 65 -0.88 10.38 0.49
N LEU A 66 0.20 10.96 -0.02
CA LEU A 66 1.55 10.75 0.48
C LEU A 66 2.20 12.11 0.76
N THR A 67 2.56 12.33 2.01
CA THR A 67 3.30 13.52 2.46
C THR A 67 4.73 13.12 2.78
N THR A 68 5.69 13.89 2.29
CA THR A 68 7.12 13.76 2.59
C THR A 68 7.72 15.14 2.85
N GLY A 69 9.03 15.22 3.08
CA GLY A 69 9.73 16.50 3.12
C GLY A 69 9.68 17.31 1.81
N GLU A 70 9.39 16.63 0.68
CA GLU A 70 9.28 17.24 -0.64
C GLU A 70 7.91 17.87 -0.93
N GLY A 71 6.87 17.55 -0.13
CA GLY A 71 5.52 18.06 -0.31
C GLY A 71 4.41 17.03 -0.10
N LEU A 72 3.33 17.18 -0.86
CA LEU A 72 2.14 16.33 -0.81
C LEU A 72 1.79 15.83 -2.21
N LEU A 73 1.63 14.52 -2.36
CA LEU A 73 1.03 13.87 -3.52
C LEU A 73 -0.39 13.43 -3.16
N THR A 74 -1.34 13.71 -4.04
CA THR A 74 -2.68 13.11 -4.02
C THR A 74 -2.91 12.35 -5.31
N LEU A 75 -3.48 11.13 -5.23
CA LEU A 75 -3.86 10.32 -6.38
C LEU A 75 -5.25 9.73 -6.18
N HIS A 76 -6.04 9.66 -7.26
CA HIS A 76 -7.33 8.98 -7.30
C HIS A 76 -7.62 8.48 -8.72
N PRO A 77 -8.21 7.30 -8.89
CA PRO A 77 -8.72 6.84 -10.18
C PRO A 77 -9.98 7.64 -10.57
N ASP A 78 -10.04 8.12 -11.80
CA ASP A 78 -11.18 8.87 -12.32
C ASP A 78 -11.26 8.79 -13.85
N GLY A 79 -12.42 9.18 -14.41
CA GLY A 79 -12.65 9.31 -15.85
C GLY A 79 -13.05 8.01 -16.58
N ASP A 80 -13.32 8.18 -17.88
CA ASP A 80 -13.59 7.10 -18.83
C ASP A 80 -12.82 7.38 -20.15
N PRO A 81 -11.76 6.61 -20.48
CA PRO A 81 -11.21 5.49 -19.72
C PRO A 81 -10.61 5.92 -18.38
N VAL A 82 -10.64 5.01 -17.40
CA VAL A 82 -10.13 5.30 -16.06
C VAL A 82 -8.64 5.62 -16.11
N ARG A 83 -8.26 6.71 -15.47
CA ARG A 83 -6.86 7.14 -15.29
C ARG A 83 -6.58 7.41 -13.82
N LEU A 84 -5.33 7.33 -13.43
CA LEU A 84 -4.88 7.77 -12.11
C LEU A 84 -4.55 9.26 -12.20
N HIS A 85 -5.41 10.09 -11.66
CA HIS A 85 -5.26 11.53 -11.61
C HIS A 85 -4.77 11.99 -10.25
N GLY A 86 -4.16 13.17 -10.22
CA GLY A 86 -3.78 13.80 -8.97
C GLY A 86 -2.88 15.00 -9.12
N ASN A 87 -2.34 15.44 -7.99
CA ASN A 87 -1.45 16.57 -7.92
C ASN A 87 -0.28 16.29 -6.99
N VAL A 88 0.87 16.83 -7.34
CA VAL A 88 2.02 16.96 -6.45
C VAL A 88 2.15 18.43 -6.09
N VAL A 89 1.96 18.75 -4.82
CA VAL A 89 2.13 20.11 -4.28
C VAL A 89 3.48 20.21 -3.61
N ARG A 90 4.34 21.08 -4.11
CA ARG A 90 5.68 21.38 -3.55
C ARG A 90 5.80 22.86 -3.24
N ALA A 91 6.86 23.24 -2.53
CA ALA A 91 7.18 24.66 -2.34
C ALA A 91 7.38 25.42 -3.67
N SER A 92 7.79 24.71 -4.73
CA SER A 92 8.00 25.27 -6.08
C SER A 92 6.71 25.40 -6.92
N GLY A 93 5.59 24.84 -6.48
CA GLY A 93 4.34 24.88 -7.23
C GLY A 93 3.56 23.55 -7.22
N ILE A 94 2.63 23.42 -8.16
CA ILE A 94 1.76 22.27 -8.31
C ILE A 94 2.02 21.61 -9.68
N ASP A 95 2.33 20.32 -9.65
CA ASP A 95 2.44 19.47 -10.84
C ASP A 95 1.22 18.56 -10.94
N HIS A 96 0.59 18.49 -12.11
CA HIS A 96 -0.53 17.59 -12.35
C HIS A 96 -0.04 16.21 -12.78
N VAL A 97 -0.68 15.18 -12.23
CA VAL A 97 -0.42 13.77 -12.55
C VAL A 97 -1.60 13.19 -13.33
N SER A 98 -1.30 12.48 -14.42
CA SER A 98 -2.29 11.68 -15.14
C SER A 98 -1.60 10.47 -15.77
N LEU A 99 -1.88 9.27 -15.24
CA LEU A 99 -1.28 8.02 -15.67
C LEU A 99 -2.35 7.03 -16.12
N PRO A 100 -2.03 6.09 -17.03
CA PRO A 100 -2.92 4.96 -17.32
C PRO A 100 -3.24 4.19 -16.05
N TRP A 101 -4.50 3.79 -15.88
CA TRP A 101 -4.96 3.02 -14.74
C TRP A 101 -6.07 2.05 -15.16
N SER A 102 -6.10 0.89 -14.53
CA SER A 102 -7.16 -0.11 -14.70
C SER A 102 -7.29 -0.95 -13.43
N GLY A 103 -8.33 -1.76 -13.33
CA GLY A 103 -8.51 -2.68 -12.20
C GLY A 103 -7.40 -3.75 -12.04
N GLY A 104 -6.49 -3.85 -13.03
CA GLY A 104 -5.32 -4.72 -12.97
C GLY A 104 -4.06 -4.09 -12.36
N HIS A 105 -4.04 -2.77 -12.21
CA HIS A 105 -2.88 -2.06 -11.66
C HIS A 105 -2.79 -2.21 -10.14
N ILE A 106 -1.55 -2.26 -9.67
CA ILE A 106 -1.22 -2.12 -8.25
C ILE A 106 -0.49 -0.80 -8.02
N LEU A 107 -0.55 -0.29 -6.78
CA LEU A 107 0.16 0.91 -6.39
C LEU A 107 1.08 0.60 -5.22
N LEU A 108 2.35 0.99 -5.37
CA LEU A 108 3.37 0.84 -4.33
C LEU A 108 3.94 2.23 -4.00
N ALA A 109 3.95 2.58 -2.72
CA ALA A 109 4.48 3.84 -2.24
C ALA A 109 5.59 3.58 -1.23
N GLY A 110 6.82 3.81 -1.67
CA GLY A 110 8.03 3.50 -0.89
C GLY A 110 8.10 2.00 -0.55
N ALA A 111 8.88 1.67 0.47
CA ALA A 111 8.98 0.30 1.02
C ALA A 111 7.91 0.04 2.11
N SER A 112 6.71 0.63 1.97
CA SER A 112 5.66 0.50 2.98
C SER A 112 5.00 -0.88 2.94
N PRO A 113 4.95 -1.62 4.07
CA PRO A 113 4.20 -2.88 4.15
C PRO A 113 2.71 -2.68 3.88
N VAL A 114 2.19 -1.48 4.14
CA VAL A 114 0.78 -1.14 3.90
C VAL A 114 0.44 -1.17 2.42
N THR A 115 1.23 -0.49 1.57
CA THR A 115 0.95 -0.49 0.13
C THR A 115 1.19 -1.86 -0.50
N ALA A 116 2.15 -2.63 0.02
CA ALA A 116 2.36 -4.00 -0.39
C ALA A 116 1.16 -4.90 -0.02
N ALA A 117 0.61 -4.77 1.20
CA ALA A 117 -0.57 -5.51 1.61
C ALA A 117 -1.80 -5.16 0.76
N ILE A 118 -2.00 -3.87 0.44
CA ILE A 118 -3.08 -3.42 -0.45
C ILE A 118 -2.88 -4.01 -1.86
N ALA A 119 -1.65 -4.00 -2.37
CA ALA A 119 -1.33 -4.55 -3.70
C ALA A 119 -1.65 -6.04 -3.79
N VAL A 120 -1.25 -6.85 -2.79
CA VAL A 120 -1.52 -8.29 -2.81
C VAL A 120 -2.98 -8.61 -2.56
N GLN A 121 -3.73 -7.82 -1.79
CA GLN A 121 -5.20 -7.98 -1.68
C GLN A 121 -5.88 -7.81 -3.04
N GLY A 122 -5.50 -6.80 -3.81
CA GLY A 122 -5.99 -6.60 -5.17
C GLY A 122 -5.56 -7.72 -6.15
N ALA A 123 -4.43 -8.38 -5.89
CA ALA A 123 -3.91 -9.48 -6.69
C ALA A 123 -4.51 -10.85 -6.30
N ALA A 124 -4.89 -11.05 -5.04
CA ALA A 124 -5.29 -12.34 -4.46
C ALA A 124 -6.46 -13.03 -5.19
N ALA A 125 -7.38 -12.25 -5.76
CA ALA A 125 -8.48 -12.80 -6.55
C ALA A 125 -8.05 -13.36 -7.92
N ARG A 126 -6.79 -13.13 -8.33
CA ARG A 126 -6.28 -13.45 -9.68
C ARG A 126 -5.07 -14.37 -9.68
N ILE A 127 -4.37 -14.50 -8.54
CA ILE A 127 -3.13 -15.27 -8.40
C ILE A 127 -3.33 -16.31 -7.31
N GLY A 128 -3.43 -17.58 -7.71
CA GLY A 128 -3.54 -18.72 -6.80
C GLY A 128 -2.22 -19.02 -6.06
N VAL A 129 -2.30 -19.79 -4.99
CA VAL A 129 -1.10 -20.27 -4.25
C VAL A 129 -0.21 -21.07 -5.19
N GLY A 130 1.07 -20.77 -5.20
CA GLY A 130 2.06 -21.37 -6.11
C GLY A 130 2.15 -20.67 -7.47
N GLU A 131 1.32 -19.66 -7.73
CA GLU A 131 1.31 -18.92 -8.99
C GLU A 131 1.94 -17.55 -8.87
N GLY A 132 2.23 -16.94 -10.01
CA GLY A 132 2.73 -15.57 -10.11
C GLY A 132 2.33 -14.92 -11.42
N ALA A 133 2.26 -13.60 -11.41
CA ALA A 133 1.95 -12.81 -12.59
C ALA A 133 2.70 -11.48 -12.61
N ASN A 134 2.97 -10.98 -13.82
CA ASN A 134 3.44 -9.61 -14.01
C ASN A 134 2.23 -8.66 -14.01
N LEU A 135 2.22 -7.73 -13.08
CA LEU A 135 1.15 -6.76 -12.94
C LEU A 135 1.65 -5.37 -13.31
N PRO A 136 0.86 -4.59 -14.06
CA PRO A 136 1.14 -3.18 -14.23
C PRO A 136 1.03 -2.48 -12.88
N ALA A 137 1.92 -1.55 -12.63
CA ALA A 137 2.02 -0.86 -11.36
C ALA A 137 2.25 0.65 -11.53
N VAL A 138 1.97 1.39 -10.47
CA VAL A 138 2.47 2.74 -10.29
C VAL A 138 3.33 2.73 -9.03
N ASP A 139 4.61 3.05 -9.20
CA ASP A 139 5.56 3.25 -8.10
C ASP A 139 5.64 4.71 -7.73
N VAL A 140 5.61 4.99 -6.43
CA VAL A 140 5.77 6.34 -5.87
C VAL A 140 6.93 6.33 -4.89
N GLY A 141 7.97 7.08 -5.22
CA GLY A 141 9.10 7.30 -4.30
C GLY A 141 8.82 8.42 -3.29
N ILE A 142 9.78 8.62 -2.38
CA ILE A 142 9.77 9.76 -1.43
C ILE A 142 9.90 11.10 -2.16
N ASP A 143 10.35 11.10 -3.42
CA ASP A 143 10.41 12.26 -4.31
C ASP A 143 9.03 12.68 -4.86
N LEU A 144 7.96 11.98 -4.46
CA LEU A 144 6.58 12.21 -4.86
C LEU A 144 6.36 12.15 -6.38
N ARG A 145 7.16 11.36 -7.10
CA ARG A 145 7.03 11.17 -8.55
C ARG A 145 6.41 9.81 -8.86
N PRO A 146 5.12 9.76 -9.21
CA PRO A 146 4.50 8.51 -9.66
C PRO A 146 5.09 8.08 -11.01
N ARG A 147 5.50 6.81 -11.12
CA ARG A 147 6.10 6.24 -12.33
C ARG A 147 5.39 4.96 -12.70
N PRO A 148 5.04 4.76 -13.98
CA PRO A 148 4.62 3.45 -14.47
C PRO A 148 5.73 2.43 -14.22
N ALA A 149 5.34 1.26 -13.74
CA ALA A 149 6.23 0.15 -13.44
C ALA A 149 5.56 -1.19 -13.79
N THR A 150 6.31 -2.27 -13.69
CA THR A 150 5.80 -3.64 -13.72
C THR A 150 6.40 -4.40 -12.56
N TRP A 151 5.54 -5.11 -11.84
CA TRP A 151 5.97 -5.97 -10.74
C TRP A 151 5.54 -7.40 -10.97
N HIS A 152 6.46 -8.32 -10.75
CA HIS A 152 6.13 -9.73 -10.64
C HIS A 152 5.61 -9.99 -9.23
N VAL A 153 4.34 -10.38 -9.11
CA VAL A 153 3.69 -10.72 -7.84
C VAL A 153 3.48 -12.22 -7.82
N ALA A 154 4.06 -12.89 -6.84
CA ALA A 154 3.93 -14.33 -6.65
C ALA A 154 3.28 -14.65 -5.30
N HIS A 155 2.27 -15.52 -5.30
CA HIS A 155 1.61 -16.06 -4.13
C HIS A 155 2.33 -17.36 -3.74
N THR A 156 3.35 -17.27 -2.89
CA THR A 156 4.30 -18.37 -2.65
C THR A 156 3.77 -19.43 -1.67
N ALA A 157 2.89 -19.03 -0.75
CA ALA A 157 2.17 -19.92 0.18
C ALA A 157 0.92 -19.19 0.68
N GLU A 158 0.04 -19.89 1.42
CA GLU A 158 -1.08 -19.26 2.11
C GLU A 158 -0.57 -18.08 2.96
N HIS A 159 -1.08 -16.88 2.70
CA HIS A 159 -0.65 -15.63 3.35
C HIS A 159 0.79 -15.15 3.05
N ARG A 160 1.54 -15.80 2.14
CA ARG A 160 2.91 -15.40 1.78
C ARG A 160 3.00 -14.93 0.34
N TRP A 161 3.61 -13.76 0.18
CA TRP A 161 3.73 -13.10 -1.10
C TRP A 161 5.15 -12.63 -1.35
N ARG A 162 5.55 -12.68 -2.61
CA ARG A 162 6.79 -12.10 -3.09
C ARG A 162 6.48 -11.10 -4.20
N LEU A 163 6.95 -9.89 -4.04
CA LEU A 163 6.86 -8.84 -5.04
C LEU A 163 8.27 -8.52 -5.52
N LEU A 164 8.49 -8.54 -6.83
CA LEU A 164 9.78 -8.26 -7.45
C LEU A 164 9.57 -7.24 -8.56
N ALA A 165 10.27 -6.11 -8.50
CA ALA A 165 10.28 -5.14 -9.59
C ALA A 165 10.89 -5.77 -10.84
N ALA A 166 10.31 -5.52 -12.02
CA ALA A 166 10.73 -6.16 -13.26
C ALA A 166 12.18 -5.82 -13.66
N ASP A 167 12.69 -4.67 -13.22
CA ASP A 167 14.09 -4.25 -13.39
C ASP A 167 15.04 -4.87 -12.35
N GLY A 168 14.52 -5.64 -11.41
CA GLY A 168 15.28 -6.23 -10.32
C GLY A 168 15.73 -5.25 -9.22
N ALA A 169 15.37 -3.97 -9.32
CA ALA A 169 15.85 -2.94 -8.39
C ALA A 169 15.26 -3.09 -6.98
N ALA A 170 14.10 -3.75 -6.85
CA ALA A 170 13.44 -3.93 -5.57
C ALA A 170 12.81 -5.32 -5.44
N SER A 171 12.88 -5.88 -4.24
CA SER A 171 12.23 -7.14 -3.87
C SER A 171 11.63 -7.00 -2.49
N LEU A 172 10.40 -7.49 -2.32
CA LEU A 172 9.65 -7.42 -1.10
C LEU A 172 9.05 -8.79 -0.79
N LEU A 173 9.29 -9.30 0.42
CA LEU A 173 8.57 -10.43 0.99
C LEU A 173 7.50 -9.89 1.93
N LEU A 174 6.29 -10.38 1.81
CA LEU A 174 5.16 -9.98 2.62
C LEU A 174 4.43 -11.21 3.15
N GLU A 175 4.17 -11.22 4.45
CA GLU A 175 3.13 -12.06 5.04
C GLU A 175 1.92 -11.22 5.38
N THR A 176 0.75 -11.84 5.29
CA THR A 176 -0.51 -11.24 5.71
C THR A 176 -1.25 -12.19 6.64
N ASP A 177 -2.10 -11.65 7.49
CA ASP A 177 -3.07 -12.46 8.22
C ASP A 177 -4.28 -12.81 7.34
N ALA A 178 -5.26 -13.51 7.92
CA ALA A 178 -6.49 -13.91 7.24
C ALA A 178 -7.33 -12.73 6.74
N ASP A 179 -7.17 -11.54 7.32
CA ASP A 179 -7.83 -10.31 6.90
C ASP A 179 -7.01 -9.53 5.86
N GLY A 180 -5.86 -10.07 5.45
CA GLY A 180 -4.94 -9.46 4.51
C GLY A 180 -4.13 -8.30 5.08
N LEU A 181 -4.00 -8.21 6.41
CA LEU A 181 -3.17 -7.21 7.06
C LEU A 181 -1.71 -7.67 7.10
N PRO A 182 -0.73 -6.75 6.93
CA PRO A 182 0.67 -7.14 6.93
C PRO A 182 1.09 -7.70 8.29
N THR A 183 1.78 -8.84 8.28
CA THR A 183 2.43 -9.45 9.43
C THR A 183 3.93 -9.50 9.19
N ALA A 184 4.72 -9.79 10.23
CA ALA A 184 6.16 -9.96 10.06
C ALA A 184 6.43 -11.25 9.28
N PRO A 185 7.10 -11.20 8.14
CA PRO A 185 7.57 -12.41 7.49
C PRO A 185 8.69 -13.05 8.33
N ASP A 186 8.73 -14.38 8.41
CA ASP A 186 9.76 -15.12 9.13
C ASP A 186 11.16 -14.69 8.69
N GLY A 187 12.00 -14.31 9.67
CA GLY A 187 13.39 -13.98 9.45
C GLY A 187 13.65 -12.68 8.69
N THR A 188 12.67 -11.80 8.57
CA THR A 188 12.79 -10.51 7.88
C THR A 188 12.97 -9.34 8.83
N ALA A 189 13.22 -8.16 8.22
CA ALA A 189 13.31 -6.88 8.91
C ALA A 189 11.95 -6.26 9.30
N TRP A 190 10.86 -7.03 9.29
CA TRP A 190 9.51 -6.53 9.60
C TRP A 190 8.88 -7.22 10.80
N PRO A 191 9.41 -7.10 12.01
CA PRO A 191 8.67 -7.50 13.18
C PRO A 191 7.46 -6.57 13.33
N LEU A 192 6.25 -7.09 13.12
CA LEU A 192 5.02 -6.35 13.26
C LEU A 192 4.35 -6.70 14.59
N GLU A 193 4.00 -5.67 15.34
CA GLU A 193 3.11 -5.78 16.48
C GLU A 193 1.71 -5.32 16.06
N HIS A 194 0.71 -6.16 16.30
CA HIS A 194 -0.69 -5.84 16.04
C HIS A 194 -1.38 -5.42 17.33
N GLU A 195 -1.92 -4.21 17.32
CA GLU A 195 -2.83 -3.78 18.37
C GLU A 195 -4.27 -3.87 17.87
N ALA A 196 -5.10 -4.65 18.54
CA ALA A 196 -6.54 -4.54 18.40
C ALA A 196 -6.97 -3.23 19.05
N ALA A 197 -7.45 -2.26 18.29
CA ALA A 197 -8.07 -1.08 18.88
C ALA A 197 -9.34 -1.50 19.63
N ARG A 198 -9.39 -1.17 20.91
CA ARG A 198 -10.54 -1.36 21.80
C ARG A 198 -11.70 -0.47 21.42
#